data_f14fdc5abf8da41d996efed7ec137b50
#
_entry.id   f14fdc5abf8da41d996efed7ec137b50
#
_cell.length_a   1.000
_cell.length_b   1.000
_cell.length_c   1.000
_cell.angle_alpha   90.00
_cell.angle_beta   90.00
_cell.angle_gamma   90.00
#
_symmetry.space_group_name_H-M   'P 1'
#
loop_
_entity.id
_entity.type
_entity.pdbx_description
1 polymer ?
#
loop_
_entity_poly.entity_id
_entity_poly.type
_entity_poly.pdbx_seq_one_letter_code
_entity_poly.pdbx_strand_id
1 'polypeptide(L)'
;MAALAEEFGVLVYLAEGTRAALPEAPALARVERFRPGERFTVGDIEVVPFAVPHDANEPVAFRFETHGVKLALAVDLGYLTGLVKEQLGGCDCLVLEANHDLEMLRRGPYPWYLKQRVSSRLGHLSNEALAELLECDFDGAARTVVLAHLSENNNSPEVARLAAEQALERRRSRFPLSLSRTPELLVSQRRAPLGPLRF
;
A
#
# COMPACT_ATOMS: atom_id res chain seq x y z
N MET A 1 -15.67 9.71 -2.59
CA MET A 1 -14.87 10.88 -2.18
C MET A 1 -15.69 12.17 -2.25
N ALA A 2 -16.26 12.57 -3.38
CA ALA A 2 -17.04 13.81 -3.48
C ALA A 2 -18.18 13.89 -2.47
N ALA A 3 -19.00 12.84 -2.31
CA ALA A 3 -20.08 12.80 -1.33
C ALA A 3 -19.62 13.02 0.12
N LEU A 4 -18.50 12.41 0.52
CA LEU A 4 -17.92 12.63 1.86
C LEU A 4 -17.39 14.06 2.02
N ALA A 5 -16.74 14.61 0.99
CA ALA A 5 -16.22 15.97 1.04
C ALA A 5 -17.33 16.99 1.16
N GLU A 6 -18.45 16.79 0.46
CA GLU A 6 -19.64 17.64 0.53
C GLU A 6 -20.35 17.52 1.89
N GLU A 7 -20.61 16.29 2.34
CA GLU A 7 -21.33 15.99 3.57
C GLU A 7 -20.59 16.53 4.82
N PHE A 8 -19.27 16.35 4.87
CA PHE A 8 -18.47 16.71 6.05
C PHE A 8 -17.65 18.01 5.89
N GLY A 9 -17.70 18.67 4.72
CA GLY A 9 -16.96 19.90 4.45
C GLY A 9 -15.45 19.75 4.57
N VAL A 10 -14.91 18.54 4.36
CA VAL A 10 -13.49 18.25 4.54
C VAL A 10 -12.65 18.73 3.35
N LEU A 11 -11.40 19.10 3.65
CA LEU A 11 -10.40 19.41 2.63
C LEU A 11 -9.90 18.12 1.98
N VAL A 12 -9.85 18.12 0.65
CA VAL A 12 -9.38 16.98 -0.15
C VAL A 12 -8.02 17.29 -0.76
N TYR A 13 -7.03 16.47 -0.52
CA TYR A 13 -5.72 16.55 -1.15
C TYR A 13 -5.68 15.65 -2.38
N LEU A 14 -5.30 16.20 -3.54
CA LEU A 14 -5.22 15.46 -4.81
C LEU A 14 -3.89 15.71 -5.50
N ALA A 15 -3.31 14.66 -6.06
CA ALA A 15 -2.19 14.81 -7.00
C ALA A 15 -2.65 15.63 -8.23
N GLU A 16 -1.76 16.45 -8.78
CA GLU A 16 -2.11 17.35 -9.91
C GLU A 16 -2.67 16.59 -11.11
N GLY A 17 -2.04 15.47 -11.51
CA GLY A 17 -2.51 14.64 -12.60
C GLY A 17 -3.84 13.95 -12.31
N THR A 18 -4.05 13.49 -11.07
CA THR A 18 -5.34 12.95 -10.64
C THR A 18 -6.44 14.01 -10.74
N ARG A 19 -6.17 15.24 -10.30
CA ARG A 19 -7.13 16.35 -10.40
C ARG A 19 -7.45 16.69 -11.87
N ALA A 20 -6.44 16.67 -12.73
CA ALA A 20 -6.63 16.96 -14.16
C ALA A 20 -7.46 15.89 -14.89
N ALA A 21 -7.39 14.64 -14.42
CA ALA A 21 -8.16 13.53 -15.00
C ALA A 21 -9.59 13.41 -14.48
N LEU A 22 -9.93 14.06 -13.36
CA LEU A 22 -11.30 14.08 -12.87
C LEU A 22 -12.14 14.98 -13.79
N PRO A 23 -13.28 14.47 -14.33
CA PRO A 23 -14.23 15.34 -15.00
C PRO A 23 -14.65 16.46 -14.03
N GLU A 24 -15.15 17.58 -14.55
CA GLU A 24 -15.62 18.69 -13.74
C GLU A 24 -16.55 18.16 -12.63
N ALA A 25 -15.98 17.91 -11.47
CA ALA A 25 -16.74 17.41 -10.34
C ALA A 25 -17.33 18.64 -9.61
N PRO A 26 -18.63 18.85 -9.67
CA PRO A 26 -19.29 20.02 -9.06
C PRO A 26 -19.11 20.08 -7.55
N ALA A 27 -18.69 18.99 -6.91
CA ALA A 27 -18.81 18.79 -5.47
C ALA A 27 -17.52 18.87 -4.66
N LEU A 28 -16.35 19.12 -5.24
CA LEU A 28 -15.11 19.28 -4.47
C LEU A 28 -14.88 20.76 -4.17
N ALA A 29 -15.60 21.30 -3.19
CA ALA A 29 -15.54 22.72 -2.83
C ALA A 29 -14.18 23.16 -2.23
N ARG A 30 -13.42 22.23 -1.65
CA ARG A 30 -12.13 22.50 -0.99
C ARG A 30 -11.10 21.47 -1.41
N VAL A 31 -10.21 21.84 -2.34
CA VAL A 31 -9.15 20.99 -2.86
C VAL A 31 -7.80 21.67 -2.74
N GLU A 32 -6.86 20.99 -2.12
CA GLU A 32 -5.44 21.30 -2.18
C GLU A 32 -4.74 20.34 -3.14
N ARG A 33 -3.77 20.85 -3.89
CA ARG A 33 -3.00 20.07 -4.85
C ARG A 33 -1.61 19.80 -4.34
N PHE A 34 -1.11 18.61 -4.60
CA PHE A 34 0.27 18.26 -4.31
C PHE A 34 0.93 17.57 -5.51
N ARG A 35 2.25 17.46 -5.50
CA ARG A 35 3.03 16.68 -6.45
C ARG A 35 3.74 15.52 -5.76
N PRO A 36 3.90 14.36 -6.43
CA PRO A 36 4.74 13.30 -5.90
C PRO A 36 6.15 13.82 -5.59
N GLY A 37 6.67 13.50 -4.38
CA GLY A 37 7.95 13.98 -3.89
C GLY A 37 7.93 15.31 -3.14
N GLU A 38 6.86 16.10 -3.24
CA GLU A 38 6.70 17.35 -2.48
C GLU A 38 5.96 17.07 -1.17
N ARG A 39 6.63 17.32 -0.03
CA ARG A 39 6.05 17.14 1.29
C ARG A 39 5.04 18.24 1.60
N PHE A 40 4.01 17.89 2.34
CA PHE A 40 3.07 18.85 2.92
C PHE A 40 2.65 18.42 4.32
N THR A 41 2.01 19.31 5.06
CA THR A 41 1.61 19.05 6.45
C THR A 41 0.10 19.17 6.61
N VAL A 42 -0.48 18.23 7.35
CA VAL A 42 -1.89 18.24 7.75
C VAL A 42 -1.94 18.15 9.28
N GLY A 43 -2.23 19.26 9.93
CA GLY A 43 -2.11 19.35 11.39
C GLY A 43 -0.64 19.18 11.82
N ASP A 44 -0.37 18.17 12.62
CA ASP A 44 0.97 17.78 13.09
C ASP A 44 1.56 16.57 12.32
N ILE A 45 0.92 16.17 11.23
CA ILE A 45 1.35 15.06 10.39
C ILE A 45 2.08 15.60 9.16
N GLU A 46 3.36 15.24 8.98
CA GLU A 46 4.06 15.40 7.72
C GLU A 46 3.63 14.29 6.75
N VAL A 47 3.24 14.64 5.54
CA VAL A 47 2.83 13.73 4.48
C VAL A 47 3.85 13.80 3.36
N VAL A 48 4.40 12.65 2.99
CA VAL A 48 5.36 12.47 1.90
C VAL A 48 4.72 11.61 0.82
N PRO A 49 4.12 12.20 -0.23
CA PRO A 49 3.61 11.45 -1.36
C PRO A 49 4.77 10.99 -2.24
N PHE A 50 4.73 9.75 -2.73
CA PHE A 50 5.73 9.23 -3.67
C PHE A 50 5.09 8.43 -4.79
N ALA A 51 5.69 8.49 -5.99
CA ALA A 51 5.15 7.84 -7.18
C ALA A 51 5.23 6.31 -7.08
N VAL A 52 4.18 5.63 -7.53
CA VAL A 52 4.10 4.18 -7.65
C VAL A 52 3.74 3.78 -9.08
N PRO A 53 4.16 2.60 -9.57
CA PRO A 53 3.80 2.12 -10.89
C PRO A 53 2.39 1.54 -10.91
N HIS A 54 1.44 2.26 -11.45
CA HIS A 54 0.05 1.83 -11.62
C HIS A 54 -0.58 2.44 -12.88
N ASP A 55 -1.63 1.82 -13.42
CA ASP A 55 -2.35 2.28 -14.62
C ASP A 55 -3.37 3.39 -14.32
N ALA A 56 -2.91 4.42 -13.63
CA ALA A 56 -3.69 5.60 -13.25
C ALA A 56 -2.96 6.90 -13.59
N ASN A 57 -3.69 8.01 -13.61
CA ASN A 57 -3.10 9.33 -13.78
C ASN A 57 -2.43 9.79 -12.48
N GLU A 58 -1.10 9.80 -12.47
CA GLU A 58 -0.27 10.20 -11.34
C GLU A 58 -0.57 9.41 -10.04
N PRO A 59 -0.38 8.06 -10.07
CA PRO A 59 -0.59 7.21 -8.91
C PRO A 59 0.47 7.46 -7.85
N VAL A 60 0.03 7.55 -6.59
CA VAL A 60 0.88 7.84 -5.44
C VAL A 60 0.61 6.92 -4.27
N ALA A 61 1.67 6.60 -3.55
CA ALA A 61 1.64 6.08 -2.20
C ALA A 61 2.06 7.18 -1.22
N PHE A 62 1.94 6.94 0.06
CA PHE A 62 2.17 7.94 1.09
C PHE A 62 3.02 7.41 2.24
N ARG A 63 3.93 8.25 2.74
CA ARG A 63 4.53 8.10 4.05
C ARG A 63 4.03 9.23 4.95
N PHE A 64 3.64 8.87 6.16
CA PHE A 64 3.18 9.79 7.20
C PHE A 64 4.17 9.79 8.34
N GLU A 65 4.53 10.97 8.84
CA GLU A 65 5.43 11.12 9.97
C GLU A 65 4.81 12.08 11.01
N THR A 66 4.73 11.63 12.24
CA THR A 66 4.27 12.47 13.36
C THR A 66 4.83 11.96 14.68
N HIS A 67 5.25 12.85 15.58
CA HIS A 67 5.77 12.51 16.92
C HIS A 67 6.82 11.39 16.95
N GLY A 68 7.64 11.30 15.90
CA GLY A 68 8.69 10.27 15.77
C GLY A 68 8.20 8.92 15.28
N VAL A 69 6.90 8.77 14.98
CA VAL A 69 6.32 7.56 14.37
C VAL A 69 6.21 7.75 12.86
N LYS A 70 6.58 6.70 12.10
CA LYS A 70 6.51 6.66 10.64
C LYS A 70 5.62 5.53 10.16
N LEU A 71 4.69 5.85 9.27
CA LEU A 71 3.81 4.88 8.62
C LEU A 71 3.90 5.04 7.10
N ALA A 72 4.09 3.95 6.37
CA ALA A 72 3.96 3.95 4.92
C ALA A 72 2.71 3.19 4.48
N LEU A 73 1.98 3.78 3.52
CA LEU A 73 0.82 3.19 2.86
C LEU A 73 1.11 3.07 1.37
N ALA A 74 1.32 1.85 0.89
CA ALA A 74 1.61 1.56 -0.53
C ALA A 74 0.67 0.47 -1.03
N VAL A 75 -0.37 0.89 -1.74
CA VAL A 75 -1.36 0.07 -2.43
C VAL A 75 -1.53 0.57 -3.86
N ASP A 76 -2.14 -0.22 -4.71
CA ASP A 76 -2.25 0.07 -6.15
C ASP A 76 -0.88 0.26 -6.80
N LEU A 77 -0.07 -0.81 -6.79
CA LEU A 77 1.24 -0.82 -7.43
C LEU A 77 1.56 -2.18 -8.04
N GLY A 78 2.03 -2.19 -9.28
CA GLY A 78 2.33 -3.44 -9.99
C GLY A 78 3.67 -4.07 -9.60
N TYR A 79 4.63 -3.29 -9.07
CA TYR A 79 5.91 -3.79 -8.57
C TYR A 79 6.59 -2.77 -7.64
N LEU A 80 7.57 -3.24 -6.88
CA LEU A 80 8.31 -2.44 -5.92
C LEU A 80 9.55 -1.81 -6.59
N THR A 81 9.50 -0.52 -6.86
CA THR A 81 10.64 0.25 -7.38
C THR A 81 11.66 0.53 -6.27
N GLY A 82 12.88 0.94 -6.64
CA GLY A 82 13.88 1.40 -5.67
C GLY A 82 13.37 2.54 -4.79
N LEU A 83 12.63 3.50 -5.39
CA LEU A 83 11.99 4.59 -4.65
C LEU A 83 10.97 4.06 -3.61
N VAL A 84 10.11 3.12 -4.02
CA VAL A 84 9.13 2.52 -3.09
C VAL A 84 9.85 1.87 -1.92
N LYS A 85 10.86 1.02 -2.18
CA LYS A 85 11.64 0.34 -1.14
C LYS A 85 12.32 1.35 -0.19
N GLU A 86 12.89 2.44 -0.73
CA GLU A 86 13.49 3.51 0.06
C GLU A 86 12.46 4.18 1.00
N GLN A 87 11.26 4.49 0.48
CA GLN A 87 10.21 5.15 1.28
C GLN A 87 9.59 4.23 2.34
N LEU A 88 9.66 2.91 2.16
CA LEU A 88 9.24 1.93 3.17
C LEU A 88 10.26 1.79 4.31
N GLY A 89 11.52 2.14 4.07
CA GLY A 89 12.60 2.00 5.05
C GLY A 89 12.41 2.87 6.30
N GLY A 90 12.73 2.31 7.46
CA GLY A 90 12.66 3.00 8.76
C GLY A 90 11.25 3.31 9.24
N CYS A 91 10.20 2.73 8.66
CA CYS A 91 8.84 2.91 9.10
C CYS A 91 8.49 1.98 10.27
N ASP A 92 7.70 2.47 11.23
CA ASP A 92 7.16 1.69 12.35
C ASP A 92 5.99 0.80 11.93
N CYS A 93 5.24 1.24 10.89
CA CYS A 93 4.12 0.52 10.32
C CYS A 93 4.17 0.54 8.80
N LEU A 94 3.93 -0.61 8.19
CA LEU A 94 3.80 -0.76 6.74
C LEU A 94 2.39 -1.24 6.41
N VAL A 95 1.67 -0.50 5.57
CA VAL A 95 0.41 -0.95 4.96
C VAL A 95 0.72 -1.23 3.49
N LEU A 96 0.77 -2.49 3.14
CA LEU A 96 1.27 -2.95 1.85
C LEU A 96 0.21 -3.74 1.09
N GLU A 97 0.19 -3.56 -0.22
CA GLU A 97 -0.65 -4.36 -1.08
C GLU A 97 -0.25 -5.83 -1.06
N ALA A 98 -1.26 -6.69 -0.90
CA ALA A 98 -1.20 -8.13 -1.09
C ALA A 98 -2.41 -8.52 -1.95
N ASN A 99 -2.38 -8.14 -3.24
CA ASN A 99 -3.59 -8.16 -4.04
C ASN A 99 -4.01 -9.56 -4.42
N HIS A 100 -3.12 -10.36 -4.99
CA HIS A 100 -3.48 -11.66 -5.54
C HIS A 100 -2.41 -12.72 -5.32
N ASP A 101 -2.84 -13.95 -5.20
CA ASP A 101 -2.05 -15.14 -5.37
C ASP A 101 -1.96 -15.47 -6.87
N LEU A 102 -0.78 -15.78 -7.39
CA LEU A 102 -0.56 -16.00 -8.82
C LEU A 102 -1.35 -17.22 -9.35
N GLU A 103 -1.45 -18.28 -8.56
CA GLU A 103 -2.18 -19.48 -8.96
C GLU A 103 -3.70 -19.27 -8.92
N MET A 104 -4.20 -18.57 -7.89
CA MET A 104 -5.62 -18.20 -7.82
C MET A 104 -5.99 -17.26 -8.98
N LEU A 105 -5.14 -16.27 -9.31
CA LEU A 105 -5.36 -15.40 -10.46
C LEU A 105 -5.36 -16.22 -11.78
N ARG A 106 -4.41 -17.14 -11.94
CA ARG A 106 -4.31 -17.99 -13.14
C ARG A 106 -5.57 -18.83 -13.34
N ARG A 107 -6.07 -19.47 -12.29
CA ARG A 107 -7.25 -20.34 -12.30
C ARG A 107 -8.58 -19.61 -12.12
N GLY A 108 -8.54 -18.40 -11.59
CA GLY A 108 -9.72 -17.62 -11.22
C GLY A 108 -10.62 -17.24 -12.41
N PRO A 109 -11.79 -16.65 -12.11
CA PRO A 109 -12.83 -16.41 -13.11
C PRO A 109 -12.57 -15.24 -14.05
N TYR A 110 -11.52 -14.46 -13.82
CA TYR A 110 -11.24 -13.29 -14.64
C TYR A 110 -10.93 -13.66 -16.08
N PRO A 111 -11.43 -12.90 -17.07
CA PRO A 111 -11.03 -13.08 -18.46
C PRO A 111 -9.53 -12.79 -18.64
N TRP A 112 -8.95 -13.36 -19.68
CA TRP A 112 -7.49 -13.33 -19.91
C TRP A 112 -6.90 -11.90 -19.90
N TYR A 113 -7.54 -10.96 -20.57
CA TYR A 113 -7.06 -9.57 -20.62
C TYR A 113 -6.97 -8.93 -19.23
N LEU A 114 -7.92 -9.26 -18.33
CA LEU A 114 -7.92 -8.74 -16.96
C LEU A 114 -6.84 -9.41 -16.11
N LYS A 115 -6.61 -10.72 -16.30
CA LYS A 115 -5.48 -11.40 -15.65
C LYS A 115 -4.15 -10.78 -16.04
N GLN A 116 -3.96 -10.52 -17.34
CA GLN A 116 -2.75 -9.84 -17.85
C GLN A 116 -2.60 -8.43 -17.25
N ARG A 117 -3.68 -7.65 -17.18
CA ARG A 117 -3.65 -6.31 -16.57
C ARG A 117 -3.28 -6.38 -15.10
N VAL A 118 -3.95 -7.24 -14.31
CA VAL A 118 -3.70 -7.40 -12.86
C VAL A 118 -2.26 -7.80 -12.58
N SER A 119 -1.70 -8.75 -13.33
CA SER A 119 -0.33 -9.25 -13.15
C SER A 119 0.74 -8.41 -13.85
N SER A 120 0.37 -7.31 -14.51
CA SER A 120 1.33 -6.45 -15.21
C SER A 120 2.14 -5.56 -14.25
N ARG A 121 3.22 -4.97 -14.78
CA ARG A 121 4.01 -3.97 -14.02
C ARG A 121 3.25 -2.70 -13.64
N LEU A 122 2.10 -2.46 -14.24
CA LEU A 122 1.20 -1.34 -13.91
C LEU A 122 -0.11 -1.85 -13.28
N GLY A 123 -0.17 -3.13 -12.93
CA GLY A 123 -1.32 -3.74 -12.27
C GLY A 123 -1.23 -3.67 -10.75
N HIS A 124 -1.22 -4.85 -10.11
CA HIS A 124 -1.25 -4.98 -8.66
C HIS A 124 -0.16 -5.92 -8.14
N LEU A 125 0.27 -5.69 -6.90
CA LEU A 125 1.31 -6.47 -6.25
C LEU A 125 0.78 -7.86 -5.86
N SER A 126 1.48 -8.91 -6.31
CA SER A 126 1.15 -10.27 -5.90
C SER A 126 1.66 -10.60 -4.49
N ASN A 127 1.11 -11.66 -3.89
CA ASN A 127 1.60 -12.18 -2.61
C ASN A 127 3.08 -12.59 -2.68
N GLU A 128 3.52 -13.10 -3.84
CA GLU A 128 4.92 -13.52 -4.06
C GLU A 128 5.87 -12.32 -4.11
N ALA A 129 5.47 -11.23 -4.79
CA ALA A 129 6.27 -10.00 -4.85
C ALA A 129 6.36 -9.32 -3.48
N LEU A 130 5.27 -9.31 -2.71
CA LEU A 130 5.30 -8.87 -1.32
C LEU A 130 6.19 -9.77 -0.46
N ALA A 131 6.09 -11.09 -0.62
CA ALA A 131 6.94 -12.06 0.09
C ALA A 131 8.42 -11.84 -0.21
N GLU A 132 8.78 -11.55 -1.47
CA GLU A 132 10.15 -11.21 -1.86
C GLU A 132 10.65 -9.94 -1.13
N LEU A 133 9.84 -8.88 -1.04
CA LEU A 133 10.17 -7.69 -0.25
C LEU A 133 10.45 -8.07 1.20
N LEU A 134 9.55 -8.82 1.84
CA LEU A 134 9.67 -9.18 3.25
C LEU A 134 10.87 -10.09 3.52
N GLU A 135 11.22 -10.97 2.59
CA GLU A 135 12.38 -11.85 2.72
C GLU A 135 13.70 -11.13 2.45
N CYS A 136 13.77 -10.33 1.39
CA CYS A 136 15.05 -9.84 0.87
C CYS A 136 15.37 -8.39 1.25
N ASP A 137 14.36 -7.50 1.24
CA ASP A 137 14.56 -6.05 1.31
C ASP A 137 14.02 -5.41 2.61
N PHE A 138 13.22 -6.13 3.40
CA PHE A 138 12.67 -5.59 4.64
C PHE A 138 13.80 -5.28 5.64
N ASP A 139 13.84 -4.04 6.14
CA ASP A 139 14.89 -3.59 7.05
C ASP A 139 14.72 -4.02 8.52
N GLY A 140 13.54 -4.55 8.87
CA GLY A 140 13.22 -5.00 10.21
C GLY A 140 12.76 -3.88 11.16
N ALA A 141 12.60 -2.65 10.71
CA ALA A 141 12.17 -1.53 11.54
C ALA A 141 10.69 -1.61 11.93
N ALA A 142 9.84 -2.03 10.99
CA ALA A 142 8.40 -2.05 11.22
C ALA A 142 8.00 -3.04 12.31
N ARG A 143 7.18 -2.54 13.22
CA ARG A 143 6.55 -3.34 14.30
C ARG A 143 5.30 -4.03 13.81
N THR A 144 4.63 -3.44 12.83
CA THR A 144 3.38 -3.92 12.26
C THR A 144 3.44 -3.87 10.74
N VAL A 145 3.03 -4.94 10.10
CA VAL A 145 2.81 -5.00 8.65
C VAL A 145 1.36 -5.37 8.40
N VAL A 146 0.63 -4.48 7.74
CA VAL A 146 -0.77 -4.68 7.36
C VAL A 146 -0.82 -5.11 5.89
N LEU A 147 -1.30 -6.30 5.64
CA LEU A 147 -1.59 -6.78 4.29
C LEU A 147 -2.93 -6.19 3.85
N ALA A 148 -2.93 -5.41 2.80
CA ALA A 148 -4.08 -4.63 2.36
C ALA A 148 -4.41 -4.87 0.89
N HIS A 149 -5.57 -4.34 0.45
CA HIS A 149 -6.01 -4.33 -0.94
C HIS A 149 -6.13 -5.73 -1.58
N LEU A 150 -6.58 -6.72 -0.79
CA LEU A 150 -6.74 -8.10 -1.26
C LEU A 150 -7.87 -8.21 -2.30
N SER A 151 -7.59 -8.94 -3.39
CA SER A 151 -8.60 -9.29 -4.39
C SER A 151 -9.64 -10.24 -3.81
N GLU A 152 -10.91 -9.97 -4.07
CA GLU A 152 -12.02 -10.83 -3.62
C GLU A 152 -12.04 -12.20 -4.30
N ASN A 153 -11.58 -12.27 -5.55
CA ASN A 153 -11.67 -13.48 -6.36
C ASN A 153 -10.34 -14.22 -6.50
N ASN A 154 -9.22 -13.53 -6.26
CA ASN A 154 -7.90 -14.07 -6.56
C ASN A 154 -6.96 -14.04 -5.35
N ASN A 155 -7.51 -13.92 -4.13
CA ASN A 155 -6.77 -14.01 -2.89
C ASN A 155 -7.70 -14.43 -1.73
N SER A 156 -7.08 -14.78 -0.60
CA SER A 156 -7.77 -14.87 0.69
C SER A 156 -6.86 -14.32 1.80
N PRO A 157 -7.44 -13.88 2.92
CA PRO A 157 -6.66 -13.44 4.08
C PRO A 157 -5.64 -14.48 4.56
N GLU A 158 -6.00 -15.77 4.51
CA GLU A 158 -5.16 -16.89 4.95
C GLU A 158 -3.98 -17.09 4.00
N VAL A 159 -4.22 -17.04 2.67
CA VAL A 159 -3.17 -17.21 1.65
C VAL A 159 -2.17 -16.06 1.71
N ALA A 160 -2.66 -14.82 1.76
CA ALA A 160 -1.80 -13.64 1.87
C ALA A 160 -0.96 -13.67 3.16
N ARG A 161 -1.58 -13.99 4.30
CA ARG A 161 -0.89 -14.13 5.58
C ARG A 161 0.18 -15.20 5.53
N LEU A 162 -0.14 -16.39 5.04
CA LEU A 162 0.80 -17.51 4.97
C LEU A 162 2.03 -17.16 4.12
N ALA A 163 1.84 -16.51 2.98
CA ALA A 163 2.95 -16.07 2.13
C ALA A 163 3.89 -15.10 2.87
N ALA A 164 3.33 -14.13 3.60
CA ALA A 164 4.10 -13.17 4.38
C ALA A 164 4.82 -13.82 5.58
N GLU A 165 4.15 -14.70 6.33
CA GLU A 165 4.75 -15.44 7.45
C GLU A 165 5.94 -16.29 7.02
N GLN A 166 5.78 -17.03 5.93
CA GLN A 166 6.86 -17.85 5.37
C GLN A 166 8.05 -17.00 4.89
N ALA A 167 7.79 -15.83 4.30
CA ALA A 167 8.85 -14.91 3.88
C ALA A 167 9.65 -14.38 5.07
N LEU A 168 8.98 -13.95 6.14
CA LEU A 168 9.63 -13.48 7.36
C LEU A 168 10.42 -14.59 8.06
N GLU A 169 9.94 -15.82 8.05
CA GLU A 169 10.67 -16.95 8.61
C GLU A 169 11.93 -17.28 7.77
N ARG A 170 11.83 -17.26 6.42
CA ARG A 170 12.99 -17.42 5.53
C ARG A 170 14.00 -16.29 5.76
N ARG A 171 13.54 -15.04 5.91
CA ARG A 171 14.40 -13.92 6.26
C ARG A 171 15.13 -14.15 7.57
N ARG A 172 14.40 -14.52 8.62
CA ARG A 172 14.97 -14.81 9.94
C ARG A 172 16.03 -15.90 9.90
N SER A 173 15.78 -16.95 9.12
CA SER A 173 16.73 -18.05 8.94
C SER A 173 17.98 -17.60 8.16
N ARG A 174 17.80 -16.76 7.15
CA ARG A 174 18.90 -16.27 6.28
C ARG A 174 19.70 -15.15 6.91
N PHE A 175 19.05 -14.29 7.69
CA PHE A 175 19.65 -13.11 8.33
C PHE A 175 19.29 -13.05 9.82
N PRO A 176 19.85 -13.92 10.67
CA PRO A 176 19.43 -14.05 12.07
C PRO A 176 19.53 -12.77 12.91
N LEU A 177 20.43 -11.86 12.52
CA LEU A 177 20.65 -10.58 13.21
C LEU A 177 19.87 -9.40 12.62
N SER A 178 19.15 -9.59 11.50
CA SER A 178 18.49 -8.50 10.81
C SER A 178 17.11 -8.13 11.38
N LEU A 179 16.53 -9.01 12.18
CA LEU A 179 15.25 -8.78 12.83
C LEU A 179 15.44 -8.80 14.34
N SER A 180 15.36 -7.64 14.97
CA SER A 180 15.31 -7.56 16.44
C SER A 180 14.02 -8.19 16.99
N ARG A 181 12.97 -8.20 16.17
CA ARG A 181 11.67 -8.82 16.42
C ARG A 181 10.95 -9.14 15.11
N THR A 182 10.08 -10.13 15.11
CA THR A 182 9.14 -10.39 14.01
C THR A 182 8.01 -9.36 14.10
N PRO A 183 7.66 -8.67 12.99
CA PRO A 183 6.54 -7.74 12.99
C PRO A 183 5.21 -8.46 13.22
N GLU A 184 4.26 -7.79 13.84
CA GLU A 184 2.88 -8.24 13.87
C GLU A 184 2.29 -8.17 12.46
N LEU A 185 1.74 -9.28 11.98
CA LEU A 185 1.05 -9.33 10.68
C LEU A 185 -0.45 -9.20 10.88
N LEU A 186 -1.02 -8.16 10.28
CA LEU A 186 -2.45 -7.92 10.22
C LEU A 186 -2.93 -8.04 8.78
N VAL A 187 -4.18 -8.45 8.59
CA VAL A 187 -4.80 -8.50 7.25
C VAL A 187 -6.04 -7.61 7.27
N SER A 188 -6.08 -6.62 6.40
CA SER A 188 -7.24 -5.75 6.27
C SER A 188 -8.41 -6.50 5.63
N GLN A 189 -9.60 -6.25 6.13
CA GLN A 189 -10.84 -6.81 5.61
C GLN A 189 -11.64 -5.74 4.89
N ARG A 190 -12.37 -6.12 3.83
CA ARG A 190 -13.17 -5.18 3.04
C ARG A 190 -14.32 -4.54 3.80
N ARG A 191 -14.90 -5.25 4.75
CA ARG A 191 -16.17 -4.88 5.40
C ARG A 191 -16.03 -4.63 6.90
N ALA A 192 -14.83 -4.75 7.43
CA ALA A 192 -14.55 -4.48 8.83
C ALA A 192 -13.30 -3.63 8.95
N PRO A 193 -13.34 -2.53 9.73
CA PRO A 193 -12.13 -1.77 10.01
C PRO A 193 -11.20 -2.64 10.86
N LEU A 194 -9.89 -2.49 10.63
CA LEU A 194 -8.92 -2.87 11.63
C LEU A 194 -9.11 -1.96 12.84
N GLY A 195 -8.96 -2.49 14.04
CA GLY A 195 -8.99 -1.69 15.26
C GLY A 195 -7.86 -0.64 15.26
N PRO A 196 -7.87 0.31 16.21
CA PRO A 196 -6.81 1.30 16.31
C PRO A 196 -5.47 0.63 16.58
N LEU A 197 -4.47 0.94 15.77
CA LEU A 197 -3.09 0.55 15.99
C LEU A 197 -2.43 1.57 16.93
N ARG A 198 -1.61 1.08 17.86
CA ARG A 198 -0.88 1.94 18.82
C ARG A 198 0.62 1.71 18.64
N PHE A 199 1.37 2.79 18.55
CA PHE A 199 2.82 2.80 18.35
C PHE A 199 3.55 3.50 19.48
#